data_7c39dbf894ee181390cd5d42eaee87b7
#
_entry.id   7c39dbf894ee181390cd5d42eaee87b7
#
_cell.length_a   1.000
_cell.length_b   1.000
_cell.length_c   1.000
_cell.angle_alpha   90.00
_cell.angle_beta   90.00
_cell.angle_gamma   90.00
#
_symmetry.space_group_name_H-M   'P 1'
#
loop_
_entity.id
_entity.type
_entity.pdbx_description
1 polymer ?
#
loop_
_entity_poly.entity_id
_entity_poly.type
_entity_poly.pdbx_seq_one_letter_code
_entity_poly.pdbx_strand_id
1 'polypeptide(L)'
;YTTLFRSQTVYFRKGTTLQTLQIHMTMKRNILLLMILTVISLGASGQKYTIYVDDFDSEIKIPNRAINLIRLAFIDGIRNTNRINVVDAVSAGSDLSLSPLEDARRFRAEYLLKGNLIQREATDDGSSHRRYHSRENSYKEKFTLRLDLIRTSDGVTISTRNYEETGSASGKDATQYSALENSLINVPYEMGLFVENHFKVYGSILKVVSTKRDKAKTIYINLGYDDPIKEGLRFDVVEDGILEEHNIETKIGEIRITEIMGPKISLCKVNKGGETILTALNEGKTLKLISRQAKLFDE
;
A
#
# COMPACT_ATOMS: atom_id res chain seq x y z
N TYR A 1 -83.72 -0.86 -30.74
CA TYR A 1 -82.42 -0.64 -31.43
C TYR A 1 -81.54 0.37 -30.68
N THR A 2 -81.18 0.08 -29.46
CA THR A 2 -80.22 0.94 -28.75
C THR A 2 -79.68 0.22 -27.49
N THR A 3 -79.03 -0.97 -27.64
CA THR A 3 -78.41 -1.64 -26.47
C THR A 3 -77.17 -2.48 -26.82
N LEU A 4 -76.43 -2.14 -27.89
CA LEU A 4 -75.26 -2.96 -28.28
C LEU A 4 -73.91 -2.16 -28.37
N PHE A 5 -73.85 -0.94 -27.86
CA PHE A 5 -72.64 -0.13 -28.01
C PHE A 5 -71.95 0.23 -26.64
N ARG A 6 -72.37 -0.40 -25.54
CA ARG A 6 -71.80 -0.01 -24.15
C ARG A 6 -70.81 -1.00 -23.54
N SER A 7 -70.55 -2.13 -24.21
CA SER A 7 -69.65 -3.14 -23.57
C SER A 7 -68.24 -3.21 -24.12
N GLN A 8 -67.89 -2.56 -25.24
CA GLN A 8 -66.50 -2.65 -25.76
C GLN A 8 -65.51 -1.56 -25.27
N THR A 9 -65.99 -0.47 -24.69
CA THR A 9 -65.12 0.63 -24.27
C THR A 9 -64.51 0.44 -22.88
N VAL A 10 -64.98 -0.53 -22.08
CA VAL A 10 -64.46 -0.76 -20.70
C VAL A 10 -63.27 -1.73 -20.68
N TYR A 11 -63.12 -2.57 -21.71
CA TYR A 11 -61.99 -3.53 -21.70
C TYR A 11 -60.67 -2.96 -22.21
N PHE A 12 -60.68 -1.88 -22.99
CA PHE A 12 -59.46 -1.26 -23.50
C PHE A 12 -58.72 -0.37 -22.45
N ARG A 13 -59.42 0.06 -21.41
CA ARG A 13 -58.82 0.94 -20.36
C ARG A 13 -58.11 0.20 -19.26
N LYS A 14 -58.32 -1.12 -19.07
CA LYS A 14 -57.66 -1.90 -18.05
C LYS A 14 -56.32 -2.52 -18.52
N GLY A 15 -56.15 -2.70 -19.83
CA GLY A 15 -54.88 -3.26 -20.36
C GLY A 15 -53.71 -2.27 -20.38
N THR A 16 -53.99 -1.00 -20.66
CA THR A 16 -52.98 0.04 -20.77
C THR A 16 -52.39 0.47 -19.41
N THR A 17 -53.18 0.42 -18.33
CA THR A 17 -52.70 0.74 -16.98
C THR A 17 -51.82 -0.36 -16.38
N LEU A 18 -52.05 -1.63 -16.69
CA LEU A 18 -51.21 -2.74 -16.23
C LEU A 18 -49.87 -2.78 -16.97
N GLN A 19 -49.86 -2.52 -18.29
CA GLN A 19 -48.58 -2.44 -19.05
C GLN A 19 -47.74 -1.25 -18.63
N THR A 20 -48.32 -0.07 -18.42
CA THR A 20 -47.57 1.11 -17.95
C THR A 20 -47.04 0.92 -16.52
N LEU A 21 -47.77 0.23 -15.63
CA LEU A 21 -47.30 -0.10 -14.28
C LEU A 21 -46.12 -1.10 -14.31
N GLN A 22 -46.20 -2.10 -15.22
CA GLN A 22 -45.13 -3.12 -15.36
C GLN A 22 -43.87 -2.53 -15.97
N ILE A 23 -43.99 -1.61 -16.94
CA ILE A 23 -42.85 -0.87 -17.51
C ILE A 23 -42.23 0.05 -16.46
N HIS A 24 -43.01 0.71 -15.61
CA HIS A 24 -42.51 1.59 -14.55
C HIS A 24 -41.81 0.84 -13.45
N MET A 25 -42.27 -0.35 -13.06
CA MET A 25 -41.62 -1.23 -12.08
C MET A 25 -40.30 -1.82 -12.62
N THR A 26 -40.28 -2.25 -13.90
CA THR A 26 -39.04 -2.74 -14.53
C THR A 26 -38.00 -1.64 -14.71
N MET A 27 -38.39 -0.41 -15.09
CA MET A 27 -37.48 0.73 -15.16
C MET A 27 -36.90 1.08 -13.78
N LYS A 28 -37.72 1.15 -12.74
CA LYS A 28 -37.25 1.41 -11.37
C LYS A 28 -36.28 0.33 -10.88
N ARG A 29 -36.55 -0.95 -11.16
CA ARG A 29 -35.66 -2.07 -10.81
C ARG A 29 -34.33 -2.00 -11.57
N ASN A 30 -34.35 -1.63 -12.84
CA ASN A 30 -33.13 -1.50 -13.64
C ASN A 30 -32.31 -0.26 -13.25
N ILE A 31 -32.96 0.85 -12.88
CA ILE A 31 -32.28 2.05 -12.35
C ILE A 31 -31.65 1.76 -10.97
N LEU A 32 -32.35 1.00 -10.11
CA LEU A 32 -31.81 0.60 -8.81
C LEU A 32 -30.61 -0.36 -8.98
N LEU A 33 -30.69 -1.31 -9.91
CA LEU A 33 -29.59 -2.21 -10.28
C LEU A 33 -28.40 -1.43 -10.87
N LEU A 34 -28.64 -0.43 -11.72
CA LEU A 34 -27.59 0.43 -12.26
C LEU A 34 -26.94 1.28 -11.17
N MET A 35 -27.70 1.83 -10.23
CA MET A 35 -27.15 2.56 -9.07
C MET A 35 -26.34 1.66 -8.14
N ILE A 36 -26.77 0.43 -7.91
CA ILE A 36 -26.01 -0.55 -7.12
C ILE A 36 -24.71 -0.93 -7.85
N LEU A 37 -24.75 -1.12 -9.17
CA LEU A 37 -23.53 -1.40 -9.96
C LEU A 37 -22.55 -0.23 -9.94
N THR A 38 -23.00 1.03 -9.97
CA THR A 38 -22.14 2.20 -9.91
C THR A 38 -21.51 2.41 -8.53
N VAL A 39 -22.20 2.03 -7.43
CA VAL A 39 -21.65 2.08 -6.08
C VAL A 39 -20.57 1.01 -5.87
N ILE A 40 -20.72 -0.17 -6.50
CA ILE A 40 -19.71 -1.25 -6.40
C ILE A 40 -18.46 -0.90 -7.24
N SER A 41 -18.58 -0.13 -8.33
CA SER A 41 -17.43 0.29 -9.15
C SER A 41 -16.61 1.43 -8.56
N LEU A 42 -17.12 2.15 -7.55
CA LEU A 42 -16.40 3.22 -6.84
C LEU A 42 -15.44 2.72 -5.74
N GLY A 43 -15.43 1.40 -5.46
CA GLY A 43 -14.64 0.81 -4.38
C GLY A 43 -13.25 0.29 -4.72
N ALA A 44 -12.79 0.38 -5.97
CA ALA A 44 -11.51 -0.18 -6.40
C ALA A 44 -10.53 0.84 -7.00
N SER A 45 -10.56 2.08 -6.55
CA SER A 45 -9.40 2.95 -6.77
C SER A 45 -8.35 2.56 -5.71
N GLY A 46 -7.13 2.27 -6.13
CA GLY A 46 -6.03 1.93 -5.26
C GLY A 46 -5.80 3.05 -4.24
N GLN A 47 -6.57 3.01 -3.14
CA GLN A 47 -6.51 4.01 -2.10
C GLN A 47 -5.12 3.89 -1.46
N LYS A 48 -4.31 4.93 -1.62
CA LYS A 48 -3.05 5.01 -0.88
C LYS A 48 -3.38 5.22 0.58
N TYR A 49 -2.82 4.40 1.43
CA TYR A 49 -2.88 4.62 2.87
C TYR A 49 -2.22 5.95 3.24
N THR A 50 -2.71 6.59 4.28
CA THR A 50 -2.11 7.79 4.85
C THR A 50 -1.46 7.44 6.19
N ILE A 51 -0.18 7.75 6.32
CA ILE A 51 0.59 7.61 7.57
C ILE A 51 0.86 9.00 8.12
N TYR A 52 0.51 9.21 9.38
CA TYR A 52 0.97 10.35 10.17
C TYR A 52 2.26 9.95 10.86
N VAL A 53 3.34 10.66 10.58
CA VAL A 53 4.65 10.46 11.21
C VAL A 53 4.80 11.50 12.31
N ASP A 54 4.83 11.02 13.56
CA ASP A 54 5.03 11.84 14.76
C ASP A 54 6.43 12.44 14.80
N ASP A 55 6.65 13.38 15.68
CA ASP A 55 8.01 13.76 16.03
C ASP A 55 8.73 12.59 16.70
N PHE A 56 10.01 12.43 16.42
CA PHE A 56 10.75 11.30 16.98
C PHE A 56 11.24 11.64 18.38
N ASP A 57 10.94 10.74 19.30
CA ASP A 57 11.43 10.80 20.69
C ASP A 57 12.84 10.22 20.81
N SER A 58 13.50 10.50 21.93
CA SER A 58 14.80 9.93 22.26
C SER A 58 14.92 9.63 23.75
N GLU A 59 15.30 8.40 24.06
CA GLU A 59 15.63 7.99 25.43
C GLU A 59 17.02 8.48 25.88
N ILE A 60 17.80 8.99 24.92
CA ILE A 60 19.16 9.46 25.14
C ILE A 60 19.30 10.94 24.80
N LYS A 61 20.26 11.61 25.42
CA LYS A 61 20.50 13.01 25.08
C LYS A 61 21.19 13.15 23.72
N ILE A 62 20.48 13.72 22.76
CA ILE A 62 20.94 13.95 21.39
C ILE A 62 20.57 15.38 20.95
N PRO A 63 21.38 16.04 20.11
CA PRO A 63 20.98 17.31 19.51
C PRO A 63 19.71 17.14 18.62
N ASN A 64 18.75 18.06 18.76
CA ASN A 64 17.50 18.04 17.99
C ASN A 64 17.74 17.95 16.47
N ARG A 65 18.81 18.58 15.98
CA ARG A 65 19.20 18.50 14.57
C ARG A 65 19.49 17.05 14.12
N ALA A 66 20.12 16.24 14.97
CA ALA A 66 20.49 14.87 14.62
C ALA A 66 19.24 13.97 14.60
N ILE A 67 18.34 14.08 15.59
CA ILE A 67 17.10 13.29 15.58
C ILE A 67 16.19 13.70 14.42
N ASN A 68 16.11 14.99 14.09
CA ASN A 68 15.38 15.46 12.91
C ASN A 68 15.97 14.92 11.60
N LEU A 69 17.28 14.81 11.46
CA LEU A 69 17.91 14.23 10.28
C LEU A 69 17.53 12.76 10.13
N ILE A 70 17.59 11.99 11.22
CA ILE A 70 17.15 10.59 11.24
C ILE A 70 15.67 10.52 10.81
N ARG A 71 14.79 11.28 11.47
CA ARG A 71 13.36 11.30 11.17
C ARG A 71 13.06 11.60 9.69
N LEU A 72 13.70 12.61 9.13
CA LEU A 72 13.50 13.00 7.73
C LEU A 72 13.97 11.90 6.76
N ALA A 73 15.07 11.20 7.05
CA ALA A 73 15.53 10.10 6.21
C ALA A 73 14.50 8.94 6.16
N PHE A 74 13.86 8.63 7.30
CA PHE A 74 12.79 7.63 7.37
C PHE A 74 11.54 8.09 6.60
N ILE A 75 11.12 9.34 6.77
CA ILE A 75 10.01 9.94 6.02
C ILE A 75 10.26 9.88 4.53
N ASP A 76 11.42 10.29 4.06
CA ASP A 76 11.78 10.30 2.65
C ASP A 76 11.87 8.88 2.08
N GLY A 77 12.38 7.94 2.86
CA GLY A 77 12.37 6.53 2.52
C GLY A 77 10.95 6.00 2.25
N ILE A 78 9.98 6.34 3.11
CA ILE A 78 8.57 5.97 2.93
C ILE A 78 7.98 6.67 1.69
N ARG A 79 8.20 7.97 1.54
CA ARG A 79 7.71 8.78 0.39
C ARG A 79 8.21 8.23 -0.94
N ASN A 80 9.47 7.82 -1.01
CA ASN A 80 10.10 7.30 -2.23
C ASN A 80 9.46 5.99 -2.73
N THR A 81 8.71 5.28 -1.88
CA THR A 81 7.94 4.11 -2.33
C THR A 81 6.75 4.48 -3.22
N ASN A 82 6.30 5.72 -3.16
CA ASN A 82 5.09 6.24 -3.83
C ASN A 82 3.79 5.47 -3.53
N ARG A 83 3.80 4.64 -2.47
CA ARG A 83 2.65 3.81 -2.05
C ARG A 83 1.82 4.45 -0.96
N ILE A 84 2.41 5.38 -0.22
CA ILE A 84 1.87 5.93 1.02
C ILE A 84 1.82 7.46 0.92
N ASN A 85 0.74 8.04 1.40
CA ASN A 85 0.66 9.46 1.68
C ASN A 85 1.25 9.70 3.08
N VAL A 86 2.25 10.56 3.19
CA VAL A 86 2.92 10.86 4.46
C VAL A 86 2.53 12.26 4.92
N VAL A 87 1.90 12.33 6.09
CA VAL A 87 1.68 13.55 6.85
C VAL A 87 2.75 13.64 7.92
N ASP A 88 3.62 14.62 7.82
CA ASP A 88 4.70 14.87 8.78
C ASP A 88 4.18 15.83 9.85
N ALA A 89 4.13 15.39 11.10
CA ALA A 89 3.63 16.15 12.26
C ALA A 89 4.25 17.55 12.36
N VAL A 90 5.57 17.64 12.22
CA VAL A 90 6.30 18.90 12.36
C VAL A 90 5.95 19.89 11.26
N SER A 91 5.81 19.41 10.02
CA SER A 91 5.48 20.25 8.86
C SER A 91 3.97 20.59 8.76
N ALA A 92 3.11 19.69 9.26
CA ALA A 92 1.66 19.82 9.16
C ALA A 92 1.05 20.75 10.24
N GLY A 93 1.84 21.16 11.25
CA GLY A 93 1.37 21.92 12.39
C GLY A 93 0.57 21.05 13.34
N SER A 94 1.26 20.10 14.00
CA SER A 94 0.69 19.28 15.07
C SER A 94 0.13 20.16 16.20
N ASP A 95 -0.97 19.71 16.78
CA ASP A 95 -1.57 20.36 17.94
C ASP A 95 -1.00 19.75 19.22
N LEU A 96 -0.08 20.47 19.89
CA LEU A 96 0.57 19.99 21.11
C LEU A 96 -0.38 19.74 22.29
N SER A 97 -1.66 20.15 22.17
CA SER A 97 -2.69 19.85 23.18
C SER A 97 -3.32 18.47 22.97
N LEU A 98 -3.13 17.85 21.80
CA LEU A 98 -3.65 16.54 21.46
C LEU A 98 -2.58 15.46 21.66
N SER A 99 -3.03 14.23 21.94
CA SER A 99 -2.13 13.09 21.82
C SER A 99 -1.76 12.83 20.35
N PRO A 100 -0.58 12.24 20.05
CA PRO A 100 -0.21 11.90 18.67
C PRO A 100 -1.26 11.07 17.92
N LEU A 101 -1.99 10.20 18.63
CA LEU A 101 -3.06 9.38 18.05
C LEU A 101 -4.29 10.21 17.66
N GLU A 102 -4.67 11.18 18.51
CA GLU A 102 -5.78 12.10 18.20
C GLU A 102 -5.41 13.04 17.06
N ASP A 103 -4.18 13.52 17.02
CA ASP A 103 -3.70 14.38 15.96
C ASP A 103 -3.64 13.62 14.62
N ALA A 104 -3.16 12.37 14.60
CA ALA A 104 -3.21 11.51 13.43
C ALA A 104 -4.65 11.32 12.91
N ARG A 105 -5.64 11.16 13.80
CA ARG A 105 -7.06 11.07 13.43
C ARG A 105 -7.58 12.38 12.84
N ARG A 106 -7.17 13.52 13.36
CA ARG A 106 -7.51 14.86 12.82
C ARG A 106 -7.06 14.99 11.37
N PHE A 107 -5.90 14.45 11.02
CA PHE A 107 -5.38 14.40 9.65
C PHE A 107 -5.93 13.24 8.82
N ARG A 108 -6.90 12.46 9.35
CA ARG A 108 -7.50 11.28 8.69
C ARG A 108 -6.46 10.24 8.27
N ALA A 109 -5.37 10.12 9.00
CA ALA A 109 -4.38 9.09 8.76
C ALA A 109 -4.90 7.75 9.30
N GLU A 110 -4.77 6.69 8.51
CA GLU A 110 -5.10 5.32 8.92
C GLU A 110 -4.07 4.74 9.89
N TYR A 111 -2.86 5.27 9.84
CA TYR A 111 -1.75 4.81 10.67
C TYR A 111 -0.97 5.97 11.26
N LEU A 112 -0.47 5.75 12.47
CA LEU A 112 0.49 6.59 13.16
C LEU A 112 1.83 5.84 13.21
N LEU A 113 2.91 6.49 12.78
CA LEU A 113 4.28 6.00 12.93
C LEU A 113 5.00 6.81 13.99
N LYS A 114 5.45 6.13 15.04
CA LYS A 114 6.26 6.71 16.13
C LYS A 114 7.68 6.20 16.03
N GLY A 115 8.65 7.09 16.14
CA GLY A 115 10.06 6.76 16.24
C GLY A 115 10.62 7.08 17.61
N ASN A 116 11.42 6.17 18.17
CA ASN A 116 12.12 6.39 19.42
C ASN A 116 13.58 5.96 19.30
N LEU A 117 14.50 6.90 19.43
CA LEU A 117 15.94 6.63 19.44
C LEU A 117 16.35 6.07 20.78
N ILE A 118 16.66 4.77 20.83
CA ILE A 118 16.96 4.04 22.06
C ILE A 118 18.46 3.92 22.35
N GLN A 119 19.31 3.98 21.32
CA GLN A 119 20.76 3.89 21.46
C GLN A 119 21.48 4.72 20.39
N ARG A 120 22.60 5.30 20.78
CA ARG A 120 23.53 5.96 19.88
C ARG A 120 24.96 5.84 20.41
N GLU A 121 25.85 5.42 19.55
CA GLU A 121 27.27 5.38 19.80
C GLU A 121 27.97 6.24 18.74
N ALA A 122 28.69 7.23 19.20
CA ALA A 122 29.42 8.14 18.34
C ALA A 122 30.90 8.13 18.81
N THR A 123 31.79 7.64 17.96
CA THR A 123 33.22 7.57 18.28
C THR A 123 34.02 8.46 17.33
N ASP A 124 35.03 9.10 17.91
CA ASP A 124 36.08 9.81 17.19
C ASP A 124 37.34 8.89 17.20
N ASP A 125 37.46 8.15 16.07
CA ASP A 125 38.63 7.25 15.89
C ASP A 125 39.84 7.99 15.29
N GLY A 126 39.90 9.31 15.45
CA GLY A 126 41.01 10.13 14.97
C GLY A 126 42.37 9.53 15.37
N SER A 127 42.98 8.82 14.43
CA SER A 127 44.21 8.11 14.67
C SER A 127 45.32 9.07 15.07
N SER A 128 45.75 9.00 16.34
CA SER A 128 46.97 9.61 16.82
C SER A 128 48.21 8.87 16.27
N HIS A 129 48.26 8.58 14.97
CA HIS A 129 49.50 8.11 14.33
C HIS A 129 50.43 9.31 14.19
N ARG A 130 51.18 9.54 15.27
CA ARG A 130 52.33 10.41 15.30
C ARG A 130 53.41 9.88 14.35
N ARG A 131 53.27 10.09 13.06
CA ARG A 131 54.41 10.21 12.12
C ARG A 131 53.90 10.69 10.76
N TYR A 132 54.26 11.93 10.41
CA TYR A 132 54.18 12.55 9.08
C TYR A 132 52.78 12.91 8.53
N HIS A 133 52.43 14.21 8.63
CA HIS A 133 51.66 15.00 7.65
C HIS A 133 50.30 14.48 7.16
N SER A 134 49.36 14.48 7.98
CA SER A 134 47.97 14.96 7.82
C SER A 134 47.10 14.32 8.91
N ARG A 135 46.53 15.16 9.76
CA ARG A 135 45.54 14.73 10.74
C ARG A 135 44.26 14.40 9.95
N GLU A 136 44.06 13.17 9.58
CA GLU A 136 42.79 12.74 9.05
C GLU A 136 41.83 12.45 10.23
N ASN A 137 40.71 13.14 10.24
CA ASN A 137 39.63 12.87 11.17
C ASN A 137 38.94 11.58 10.76
N SER A 138 38.55 10.75 11.71
CA SER A 138 37.75 9.55 11.46
C SER A 138 36.65 9.46 12.50
N TYR A 139 35.41 9.42 12.03
CA TYR A 139 34.22 9.35 12.87
C TYR A 139 33.41 8.12 12.52
N LYS A 140 32.87 7.46 13.56
CA LYS A 140 31.89 6.41 13.40
C LYS A 140 30.63 6.79 14.16
N GLU A 141 29.51 6.46 13.57
CA GLU A 141 28.18 6.65 14.12
C GLU A 141 27.42 5.34 14.05
N LYS A 142 26.83 4.92 15.16
CA LYS A 142 25.90 3.80 15.22
C LYS A 142 24.69 4.25 16.03
N PHE A 143 23.49 3.97 15.53
CA PHE A 143 22.28 4.22 16.30
C PHE A 143 21.28 3.08 16.16
N THR A 144 20.38 2.96 17.13
CA THR A 144 19.23 2.06 17.10
C THR A 144 17.96 2.89 17.29
N LEU A 145 17.08 2.83 16.27
CA LEU A 145 15.78 3.49 16.28
C LEU A 145 14.69 2.42 16.37
N ARG A 146 13.80 2.54 17.33
CA ARG A 146 12.56 1.76 17.38
C ARG A 146 11.46 2.50 16.63
N LEU A 147 10.80 1.81 15.68
CA LEU A 147 9.61 2.28 15.01
C LEU A 147 8.40 1.46 15.44
N ASP A 148 7.35 2.16 15.85
CA ASP A 148 6.05 1.59 16.18
C ASP A 148 5.01 2.05 15.14
N LEU A 149 4.39 1.10 14.44
CA LEU A 149 3.27 1.35 13.54
C LEU A 149 1.97 1.06 14.28
N ILE A 150 1.14 2.07 14.44
CA ILE A 150 -0.08 2.03 15.24
C ILE A 150 -1.26 2.29 14.30
N ARG A 151 -2.31 1.47 14.37
CA ARG A 151 -3.56 1.72 13.66
C ARG A 151 -4.36 2.79 14.39
N THR A 152 -4.76 3.83 13.68
CA THR A 152 -5.40 5.00 14.32
C THR A 152 -6.84 4.72 14.76
N SER A 153 -7.55 3.79 14.12
CA SER A 153 -8.95 3.47 14.44
C SER A 153 -9.14 2.94 15.87
N ASP A 154 -8.26 2.09 16.32
CA ASP A 154 -8.33 1.38 17.61
C ASP A 154 -7.11 1.58 18.53
N GLY A 155 -6.06 2.25 18.04
CA GLY A 155 -4.82 2.47 18.79
C GLY A 155 -3.93 1.23 18.94
N VAL A 156 -4.22 0.14 18.20
CA VAL A 156 -3.44 -1.10 18.26
C VAL A 156 -2.13 -0.94 17.53
N THR A 157 -1.04 -1.32 18.21
CA THR A 157 0.30 -1.42 17.58
C THR A 157 0.34 -2.64 16.66
N ILE A 158 0.48 -2.37 15.36
CA ILE A 158 0.52 -3.38 14.29
C ILE A 158 1.90 -4.01 14.20
N SER A 159 2.94 -3.21 14.42
CA SER A 159 4.33 -3.64 14.29
C SER A 159 5.23 -2.77 15.14
N THR A 160 6.20 -3.41 15.78
CA THR A 160 7.34 -2.76 16.42
C THR A 160 8.61 -3.33 15.79
N ARG A 161 9.51 -2.47 15.34
CA ARG A 161 10.77 -2.91 14.73
C ARG A 161 11.92 -1.99 15.14
N ASN A 162 13.06 -2.59 15.46
CA ASN A 162 14.31 -1.86 15.68
C ASN A 162 15.12 -1.83 14.38
N TYR A 163 15.63 -0.64 14.05
CA TYR A 163 16.54 -0.38 12.95
C TYR A 163 17.90 -0.01 13.54
N GLU A 164 18.92 -0.77 13.18
CA GLU A 164 20.30 -0.51 13.55
C GLU A 164 21.08 -0.05 12.33
N GLU A 165 21.60 1.16 12.39
CA GLU A 165 22.32 1.78 11.29
C GLU A 165 23.71 2.19 11.75
N THR A 166 24.68 2.03 10.85
CA THR A 166 26.08 2.36 11.12
C THR A 166 26.66 3.13 9.94
N GLY A 167 27.35 4.22 10.22
CA GLY A 167 28.05 4.99 9.20
C GLY A 167 29.42 5.43 9.69
N SER A 168 30.29 5.76 8.75
CA SER A 168 31.62 6.30 9.05
C SER A 168 31.95 7.42 8.06
N ALA A 169 32.75 8.36 8.53
CA ALA A 169 33.32 9.40 7.69
C ALA A 169 34.80 9.58 8.05
N SER A 170 35.66 9.70 7.04
CA SER A 170 37.09 9.91 7.22
C SER A 170 37.60 10.94 6.23
N GLY A 171 38.69 11.63 6.61
CA GLY A 171 39.34 12.65 5.83
C GLY A 171 39.43 14.00 6.53
N LYS A 172 40.01 14.97 5.85
CA LYS A 172 40.30 16.29 6.43
C LYS A 172 39.04 17.04 6.87
N ASP A 173 37.96 16.92 6.10
CA ASP A 173 36.69 17.61 6.32
C ASP A 173 35.61 16.68 6.96
N ALA A 174 36.01 15.48 7.37
CA ALA A 174 35.09 14.54 8.03
C ALA A 174 34.62 15.10 9.38
N THR A 175 33.34 14.89 9.65
CA THR A 175 32.67 15.30 10.87
C THR A 175 31.81 14.15 11.39
N GLN A 176 31.44 14.21 12.67
CA GLN A 176 30.48 13.28 13.24
C GLN A 176 29.14 13.37 12.52
N TYR A 177 28.77 14.55 12.02
CA TYR A 177 27.54 14.75 11.27
C TYR A 177 27.57 14.02 9.91
N SER A 178 28.71 14.05 9.20
CA SER A 178 28.87 13.28 7.97
C SER A 178 28.87 11.75 8.21
N ALA A 179 29.37 11.29 9.35
CA ALA A 179 29.23 9.87 9.72
C ALA A 179 27.77 9.49 9.97
N LEU A 180 26.97 10.37 10.60
CA LEU A 180 25.54 10.19 10.77
C LEU A 180 24.82 10.18 9.41
N GLU A 181 25.10 11.09 8.49
CA GLU A 181 24.54 11.10 7.14
C GLU A 181 24.84 9.79 6.40
N ASN A 182 26.07 9.29 6.51
CA ASN A 182 26.46 8.02 5.91
C ASN A 182 25.75 6.82 6.54
N SER A 183 25.39 6.87 7.84
CA SER A 183 24.61 5.82 8.47
C SER A 183 23.16 5.75 7.93
N LEU A 184 22.66 6.82 7.32
CA LEU A 184 21.29 6.88 6.80
C LEU A 184 21.14 6.41 5.35
N ILE A 185 22.25 6.03 4.69
CA ILE A 185 22.23 5.68 3.24
C ILE A 185 21.29 4.50 2.95
N ASN A 186 21.20 3.52 3.85
CA ASN A 186 20.37 2.33 3.68
C ASN A 186 18.91 2.53 4.11
N VAL A 187 18.59 3.57 4.86
CA VAL A 187 17.23 3.83 5.37
C VAL A 187 16.16 3.83 4.26
N PRO A 188 16.36 4.45 3.08
CA PRO A 188 15.36 4.39 2.01
C PRO A 188 15.03 2.98 1.56
N TYR A 189 16.00 2.09 1.50
CA TYR A 189 15.79 0.68 1.15
C TYR A 189 15.01 -0.04 2.24
N GLU A 190 15.42 0.12 3.51
CA GLU A 190 14.73 -0.50 4.66
C GLU A 190 13.27 -0.02 4.78
N MET A 191 13.01 1.26 4.52
CA MET A 191 11.66 1.80 4.50
C MET A 191 10.85 1.30 3.31
N GLY A 192 11.49 1.04 2.17
CA GLY A 192 10.86 0.34 1.05
C GLY A 192 10.35 -1.04 1.46
N LEU A 193 11.17 -1.83 2.12
CA LEU A 193 10.79 -3.14 2.66
C LEU A 193 9.69 -3.05 3.72
N PHE A 194 9.77 -2.06 4.63
CA PHE A 194 8.75 -1.80 5.63
C PHE A 194 7.38 -1.54 4.99
N VAL A 195 7.33 -0.65 3.99
CA VAL A 195 6.10 -0.33 3.27
C VAL A 195 5.57 -1.55 2.51
N GLU A 196 6.42 -2.32 1.82
CA GLU A 196 6.02 -3.51 1.09
C GLU A 196 5.45 -4.61 2.02
N ASN A 197 5.92 -4.67 3.26
CA ASN A 197 5.45 -5.63 4.25
C ASN A 197 4.08 -5.29 4.81
N HIS A 198 3.88 -4.04 5.18
CA HIS A 198 2.69 -3.63 5.92
C HIS A 198 1.56 -3.11 5.02
N PHE A 199 1.88 -2.63 3.81
CA PHE A 199 0.92 -2.00 2.90
C PHE A 199 0.84 -2.76 1.59
N LYS A 200 0.07 -3.84 1.61
CA LYS A 200 -0.16 -4.68 0.44
C LYS A 200 -1.01 -3.96 -0.60
N VAL A 201 -0.68 -4.18 -1.87
CA VAL A 201 -1.50 -3.75 -3.01
C VAL A 201 -2.40 -4.92 -3.41
N TYR A 202 -3.68 -4.63 -3.54
CA TYR A 202 -4.70 -5.59 -3.94
C TYR A 202 -5.21 -5.28 -5.34
N GLY A 203 -5.52 -6.31 -6.10
CA GLY A 203 -6.09 -6.19 -7.43
C GLY A 203 -6.87 -7.43 -7.83
N SER A 204 -7.31 -7.48 -9.08
CA SER A 204 -8.02 -8.61 -9.66
C SER A 204 -7.58 -8.87 -11.10
N ILE A 205 -7.82 -10.09 -11.57
CA ILE A 205 -7.59 -10.47 -12.98
C ILE A 205 -8.78 -9.98 -13.82
N LEU A 206 -8.50 -9.22 -14.87
CA LEU A 206 -9.51 -8.75 -15.81
C LEU A 206 -9.77 -9.79 -16.93
N LYS A 207 -8.69 -10.35 -17.49
CA LYS A 207 -8.80 -11.24 -18.65
C LYS A 207 -7.53 -12.03 -18.86
N VAL A 208 -7.67 -13.28 -19.32
CA VAL A 208 -6.56 -14.05 -19.88
C VAL A 208 -6.30 -13.57 -21.32
N VAL A 209 -5.06 -13.18 -21.61
CA VAL A 209 -4.64 -12.66 -22.91
C VAL A 209 -4.13 -13.80 -23.80
N SER A 210 -3.31 -14.68 -23.24
CA SER A 210 -2.77 -15.82 -23.97
C SER A 210 -2.70 -17.06 -23.12
N THR A 211 -2.87 -18.21 -23.79
CA THR A 211 -2.74 -19.53 -23.19
C THR A 211 -1.71 -20.36 -23.97
N LYS A 212 -1.11 -21.34 -23.33
CA LYS A 212 -0.26 -22.35 -23.97
C LYS A 212 -0.38 -23.67 -23.22
N ARG A 213 -0.79 -24.76 -23.91
CA ARG A 213 -0.99 -26.09 -23.33
C ARG A 213 -1.91 -26.03 -22.11
N ASP A 214 -3.11 -25.45 -22.28
CA ASP A 214 -4.13 -25.28 -21.25
C ASP A 214 -3.68 -24.56 -19.97
N LYS A 215 -2.71 -23.66 -20.11
CA LYS A 215 -2.18 -22.83 -19.02
C LYS A 215 -2.23 -21.36 -19.42
N ALA A 216 -2.77 -20.51 -18.57
CA ALA A 216 -2.66 -19.07 -18.72
C ALA A 216 -1.17 -18.65 -18.73
N LYS A 217 -0.80 -17.80 -19.70
CA LYS A 217 0.58 -17.28 -19.85
C LYS A 217 0.67 -15.80 -19.62
N THR A 218 -0.25 -15.06 -20.15
CA THR A 218 -0.36 -13.62 -19.94
C THR A 218 -1.79 -13.24 -19.58
N ILE A 219 -1.94 -12.29 -18.70
CA ILE A 219 -3.22 -11.81 -18.18
C ILE A 219 -3.22 -10.29 -18.05
N TYR A 220 -4.38 -9.67 -18.17
CA TYR A 220 -4.61 -8.30 -17.74
C TYR A 220 -5.10 -8.26 -16.30
N ILE A 221 -4.63 -7.26 -15.56
CA ILE A 221 -5.07 -6.93 -14.19
C ILE A 221 -5.63 -5.51 -14.12
N ASN A 222 -6.46 -5.24 -13.11
CA ASN A 222 -7.12 -3.95 -12.88
C ASN A 222 -6.26 -2.91 -12.14
N LEU A 223 -4.94 -3.00 -12.24
CA LEU A 223 -3.99 -2.07 -11.66
C LEU A 223 -3.19 -1.41 -12.77
N GLY A 224 -2.94 -0.11 -12.65
CA GLY A 224 -2.23 0.70 -13.62
C GLY A 224 -1.36 1.79 -12.99
N TYR A 225 -1.01 2.83 -13.76
CA TYR A 225 -0.14 3.90 -13.25
C TYR A 225 -0.78 4.81 -12.18
N ASP A 226 -2.13 4.74 -11.98
CA ASP A 226 -2.81 5.40 -10.85
C ASP A 226 -2.64 4.64 -9.54
N ASP A 227 -2.15 3.40 -9.60
CA ASP A 227 -1.96 2.53 -8.45
C ASP A 227 -0.49 2.50 -8.02
N PRO A 228 -0.18 2.17 -6.76
CA PRO A 228 1.19 2.13 -6.28
C PRO A 228 1.93 0.86 -6.75
N ILE A 229 2.04 0.70 -8.06
CA ILE A 229 2.68 -0.44 -8.72
C ILE A 229 3.86 -0.01 -9.58
N LYS A 230 4.71 -0.96 -9.93
CA LYS A 230 5.82 -0.80 -10.87
C LYS A 230 6.02 -2.08 -11.69
N GLU A 231 6.64 -1.97 -12.83
CA GLU A 231 7.06 -3.14 -13.61
C GLU A 231 7.96 -4.04 -12.77
N GLY A 232 7.80 -5.35 -12.95
CA GLY A 232 8.50 -6.33 -12.14
C GLY A 232 7.83 -6.69 -10.81
N LEU A 233 6.84 -5.92 -10.33
CA LEU A 233 6.10 -6.26 -9.12
C LEU A 233 5.40 -7.61 -9.27
N ARG A 234 5.50 -8.44 -8.23
CA ARG A 234 4.92 -9.79 -8.20
C ARG A 234 3.68 -9.81 -7.32
N PHE A 235 2.72 -10.63 -7.72
CA PHE A 235 1.51 -10.88 -6.95
C PHE A 235 1.32 -12.37 -6.73
N ASP A 236 0.81 -12.73 -5.56
CA ASP A 236 0.16 -14.00 -5.34
C ASP A 236 -1.25 -13.92 -5.91
N VAL A 237 -1.66 -14.96 -6.61
CA VAL A 237 -3.04 -15.15 -7.06
C VAL A 237 -3.72 -16.02 -6.04
N VAL A 238 -4.78 -15.50 -5.43
CA VAL A 238 -5.47 -16.10 -4.32
C VAL A 238 -6.93 -16.36 -4.68
N GLU A 239 -7.41 -17.53 -4.34
CA GLU A 239 -8.82 -17.92 -4.40
C GLU A 239 -9.42 -17.87 -2.99
N ASP A 240 -10.52 -17.15 -2.83
CA ASP A 240 -11.28 -17.15 -1.58
C ASP A 240 -12.10 -18.44 -1.50
N GLY A 241 -12.00 -19.13 -0.37
CA GLY A 241 -12.74 -20.35 -0.08
C GLY A 241 -13.35 -20.31 1.30
N ILE A 242 -14.21 -21.28 1.60
CA ILE A 242 -14.79 -21.50 2.93
C ILE A 242 -14.41 -22.89 3.40
N LEU A 243 -13.78 -22.98 4.56
CA LEU A 243 -13.47 -24.23 5.23
C LEU A 243 -14.07 -24.18 6.65
N GLU A 244 -14.99 -25.07 6.97
CA GLU A 244 -15.63 -25.16 8.28
C GLU A 244 -16.12 -23.81 8.82
N GLU A 245 -16.87 -23.06 7.97
CA GLU A 245 -17.41 -21.71 8.26
C GLU A 245 -16.34 -20.59 8.36
N HIS A 246 -15.05 -20.90 8.15
CA HIS A 246 -13.98 -19.91 8.11
C HIS A 246 -13.63 -19.53 6.69
N ASN A 247 -13.50 -18.22 6.43
CA ASN A 247 -12.97 -17.73 5.16
C ASN A 247 -11.48 -18.05 5.09
N ILE A 248 -11.09 -18.79 4.06
CA ILE A 248 -9.68 -19.10 3.79
C ILE A 248 -9.25 -18.48 2.46
N GLU A 249 -8.03 -17.99 2.42
CA GLU A 249 -7.36 -17.54 1.19
C GLU A 249 -6.36 -18.61 0.75
N THR A 250 -6.62 -19.23 -0.40
CA THR A 250 -5.72 -20.25 -0.95
C THR A 250 -4.92 -19.68 -2.10
N LYS A 251 -3.59 -19.68 -1.97
CA LYS A 251 -2.70 -19.29 -3.05
C LYS A 251 -2.69 -20.35 -4.16
N ILE A 252 -3.11 -19.96 -5.37
CA ILE A 252 -3.20 -20.83 -6.54
C ILE A 252 -2.18 -20.51 -7.62
N GLY A 253 -1.51 -19.35 -7.54
CA GLY A 253 -0.53 -18.97 -8.54
C GLY A 253 0.30 -17.76 -8.20
N GLU A 254 1.17 -17.40 -9.14
CA GLU A 254 2.03 -16.21 -9.06
C GLU A 254 2.10 -15.52 -10.42
N ILE A 255 2.01 -14.18 -10.40
CA ILE A 255 2.14 -13.35 -11.60
C ILE A 255 3.16 -12.24 -11.38
N ARG A 256 3.66 -11.67 -12.47
CA ARG A 256 4.57 -10.54 -12.47
C ARG A 256 4.14 -9.52 -13.50
N ILE A 257 4.09 -8.24 -13.13
CA ILE A 257 3.84 -7.14 -14.08
C ILE A 257 4.99 -7.10 -15.09
N THR A 258 4.63 -7.11 -16.37
CA THR A 258 5.58 -6.94 -17.48
C THR A 258 5.47 -5.58 -18.13
N GLU A 259 4.28 -4.98 -18.10
CA GLU A 259 4.02 -3.69 -18.75
C GLU A 259 2.83 -3.00 -18.07
N ILE A 260 2.94 -1.70 -17.80
CA ILE A 260 1.84 -0.86 -17.32
C ILE A 260 1.25 -0.14 -18.53
N MET A 261 0.01 -0.48 -18.91
CA MET A 261 -0.58 -0.06 -20.17
C MET A 261 -1.54 1.13 -20.05
N GLY A 262 -2.00 1.43 -18.84
CA GLY A 262 -2.96 2.51 -18.65
C GLY A 262 -3.20 2.84 -17.17
N PRO A 263 -4.14 3.75 -16.88
CA PRO A 263 -4.43 4.19 -15.50
C PRO A 263 -4.77 3.04 -14.56
N LYS A 264 -5.54 2.06 -15.04
CA LYS A 264 -6.07 0.93 -14.28
C LYS A 264 -5.91 -0.40 -15.00
N ILE A 265 -4.87 -0.54 -15.82
CA ILE A 265 -4.62 -1.78 -16.56
C ILE A 265 -3.13 -2.03 -16.72
N SER A 266 -2.73 -3.28 -16.44
CA SER A 266 -1.37 -3.77 -16.69
C SER A 266 -1.39 -5.17 -17.30
N LEU A 267 -0.35 -5.47 -18.08
CA LEU A 267 -0.07 -6.80 -18.59
C LEU A 267 0.85 -7.53 -17.63
N CYS A 268 0.48 -8.77 -17.29
CA CYS A 268 1.24 -9.62 -16.41
C CYS A 268 1.60 -10.95 -17.07
N LYS A 269 2.80 -11.45 -16.77
CA LYS A 269 3.20 -12.81 -17.06
C LYS A 269 2.82 -13.71 -15.89
N VAL A 270 2.25 -14.88 -16.19
CA VAL A 270 1.99 -15.93 -15.21
C VAL A 270 3.27 -16.75 -15.00
N ASN A 271 3.79 -16.74 -13.77
CA ASN A 271 5.01 -17.44 -13.40
C ASN A 271 4.71 -18.87 -12.89
N LYS A 272 3.65 -19.00 -12.05
CA LYS A 272 3.22 -20.29 -11.48
C LYS A 272 1.69 -20.40 -11.48
N GLY A 273 1.15 -21.62 -11.48
CA GLY A 273 -0.27 -21.89 -11.33
C GLY A 273 -1.14 -21.56 -12.55
N GLY A 274 -0.54 -21.45 -13.76
CA GLY A 274 -1.27 -21.04 -14.96
C GLY A 274 -2.45 -21.93 -15.33
N GLU A 275 -2.40 -23.22 -15.04
CA GLU A 275 -3.50 -24.16 -15.25
C GLU A 275 -4.63 -23.92 -14.24
N THR A 276 -4.30 -23.85 -12.95
CA THR A 276 -5.26 -23.60 -11.85
C THR A 276 -5.96 -22.25 -12.01
N ILE A 277 -5.18 -21.20 -12.37
CA ILE A 277 -5.73 -19.86 -12.65
C ILE A 277 -6.73 -19.94 -13.80
N LEU A 278 -6.40 -20.62 -14.92
CA LEU A 278 -7.27 -20.73 -16.08
C LEU A 278 -8.56 -21.49 -15.74
N THR A 279 -8.44 -22.60 -15.02
CA THR A 279 -9.58 -23.41 -14.55
C THR A 279 -10.51 -22.60 -13.67
N ALA A 280 -9.98 -21.94 -12.65
CA ALA A 280 -10.76 -21.12 -11.74
C ALA A 280 -11.52 -19.97 -12.46
N LEU A 281 -10.86 -19.30 -13.42
CA LEU A 281 -11.52 -18.26 -14.22
C LEU A 281 -12.61 -18.83 -15.14
N ASN A 282 -12.40 -20.01 -15.73
CA ASN A 282 -13.41 -20.68 -16.55
C ASN A 282 -14.63 -21.15 -15.72
N GLU A 283 -14.43 -21.47 -14.45
CA GLU A 283 -15.49 -21.75 -13.48
C GLU A 283 -16.20 -20.49 -12.97
N GLY A 284 -15.81 -19.31 -13.45
CA GLY A 284 -16.41 -18.02 -13.05
C GLY A 284 -15.98 -17.53 -11.67
N LYS A 285 -14.92 -18.09 -11.09
CA LYS A 285 -14.39 -17.67 -9.79
C LYS A 285 -13.70 -16.32 -9.90
N THR A 286 -13.88 -15.48 -8.89
CA THR A 286 -13.15 -14.22 -8.74
C THR A 286 -11.81 -14.48 -8.05
N LEU A 287 -10.70 -14.10 -8.69
CA LEU A 287 -9.36 -14.27 -8.16
C LEU A 287 -8.82 -12.92 -7.68
N LYS A 288 -8.34 -12.92 -6.45
CA LYS A 288 -7.72 -11.77 -5.78
C LYS A 288 -6.22 -11.79 -6.02
N LEU A 289 -5.64 -10.62 -6.22
CA LEU A 289 -4.21 -10.42 -6.32
C LEU A 289 -3.72 -9.72 -5.06
N ILE A 290 -2.63 -10.26 -4.47
CA ILE A 290 -2.00 -9.67 -3.28
C ILE A 290 -0.52 -9.47 -3.60
N SER A 291 -0.03 -8.23 -3.50
CA SER A 291 1.38 -7.94 -3.79
C SER A 291 2.30 -8.71 -2.85
N ARG A 292 3.34 -9.30 -3.43
CA ARG A 292 4.38 -9.99 -2.66
C ARG A 292 5.41 -8.99 -2.16
N GLN A 293 6.01 -9.33 -1.04
CA GLN A 293 7.24 -8.69 -0.59
C GLN A 293 8.35 -8.96 -1.61
N ALA A 294 9.16 -7.96 -1.93
CA ALA A 294 10.42 -8.20 -2.61
C ALA A 294 11.28 -9.12 -1.73
N LYS A 295 11.71 -10.23 -2.27
CA LYS A 295 12.72 -11.03 -1.56
C LYS A 295 14.05 -10.30 -1.65
N LEU A 296 14.78 -10.27 -0.54
CA LEU A 296 16.12 -9.68 -0.45
C LEU A 296 17.12 -10.31 -1.43
N PHE A 297 16.81 -11.52 -1.97
CA PHE A 297 17.70 -12.29 -2.84
C PHE A 297 16.86 -13.08 -3.85
N ASP A 298 16.40 -12.42 -4.91
CA ASP A 298 16.01 -13.07 -6.15
C ASP A 298 17.05 -12.62 -7.21
N GLU A 299 18.29 -13.11 -7.08
CA GLU A 299 19.25 -13.20 -8.14
C GLU A 299 18.95 -14.40 -9.07
#